data_f65c7d077cc320214dbea4b46fe137a8
#
_entry.id   f65c7d077cc320214dbea4b46fe137a8
#
_cell.length_a   1.000
_cell.length_b   1.000
_cell.length_c   1.000
_cell.angle_alpha   90.00
_cell.angle_beta   90.00
_cell.angle_gamma   90.00
#
_symmetry.space_group_name_H-M   'P 1'
#
loop_
_entity.id
_entity.type
_entity.pdbx_description
1 polymer ?
#
loop_
_entity_poly.entity_id
_entity_poly.type
_entity_poly.pdbx_seq_one_letter_code
_entity_poly.pdbx_strand_id
1 'polypeptide(L)'
;MTRLHDARPSRAAPVPPTMAAAPAARSQPRQALRQVFELVVIAALAAVVHWLWVNGIVDAVGICLLVVAIALAKTAYFLVENLQHILLATAHEIPYHRFLGLMGVNMAQITLSFALDFWLLEMADPGSFSGFAAGLAEGRVFFDCFYYSVLNFSFFGFGEIMPQTMPAKIVTLLEVVLAFFTVIFLLSDFISLKNSLRGG
;
A
#
# COMPACT_ATOMS: atom_id res chain seq x y z
N MET A 1 76.11 18.09 39.98
CA MET A 1 75.46 17.27 38.87
C MET A 1 73.96 17.22 39.10
N THR A 2 73.32 18.20 38.56
CA THR A 2 71.85 18.42 38.78
C THR A 2 71.09 17.93 37.53
N ARG A 3 70.28 16.89 37.67
CA ARG A 3 69.41 16.39 36.57
C ARG A 3 68.17 17.27 36.46
N LEU A 4 68.04 17.96 35.36
CA LEU A 4 66.79 18.63 34.92
C LEU A 4 65.74 17.60 34.55
N HIS A 5 64.60 17.66 35.22
CA HIS A 5 63.42 16.83 34.97
C HIS A 5 62.58 17.48 33.83
N ASP A 6 62.60 16.85 32.67
CA ASP A 6 61.91 17.31 31.50
C ASP A 6 60.46 16.94 31.66
N ALA A 7 59.62 17.92 32.04
CA ALA A 7 58.18 17.77 32.13
C ALA A 7 57.56 17.95 30.75
N ARG A 8 57.22 16.84 30.05
CA ARG A 8 56.42 16.87 28.83
C ARG A 8 55.00 17.39 29.13
N PRO A 9 54.49 18.37 28.36
CA PRO A 9 53.12 18.80 28.52
C PRO A 9 52.16 17.67 28.11
N SER A 10 51.21 17.36 28.99
CA SER A 10 50.12 16.42 28.79
C SER A 10 49.31 16.81 27.55
N ARG A 11 49.34 15.96 26.53
CA ARG A 11 48.51 16.09 25.31
C ARG A 11 47.06 15.90 25.73
N ALA A 12 46.27 16.98 25.76
CA ALA A 12 44.82 16.92 25.94
C ALA A 12 44.19 15.95 24.91
N ALA A 13 43.45 14.98 25.40
CA ALA A 13 42.74 14.05 24.55
C ALA A 13 41.73 14.82 23.64
N PRO A 14 41.60 14.47 22.35
CA PRO A 14 40.63 15.11 21.48
C PRO A 14 39.23 14.89 22.03
N VAL A 15 38.50 15.99 22.24
CA VAL A 15 37.07 15.96 22.59
C VAL A 15 36.33 15.22 21.48
N PRO A 16 35.57 14.17 21.81
CA PRO A 16 34.77 13.48 20.75
C PRO A 16 33.83 14.49 20.13
N PRO A 17 33.64 14.44 18.78
CA PRO A 17 32.73 15.34 18.12
C PRO A 17 31.33 15.14 18.72
N THR A 18 30.77 16.23 19.22
CA THR A 18 29.40 16.30 19.71
C THR A 18 28.49 15.70 18.62
N MET A 19 27.87 14.56 18.92
CA MET A 19 26.88 13.95 18.02
C MET A 19 25.81 15.00 17.77
N ALA A 20 25.86 15.64 16.60
CA ALA A 20 24.81 16.50 16.13
C ALA A 20 23.54 15.67 16.10
N ALA A 21 22.57 16.05 16.93
CA ALA A 21 21.28 15.39 17.01
C ALA A 21 20.67 15.36 15.61
N ALA A 22 20.47 14.16 15.09
CA ALA A 22 19.89 13.93 13.79
C ALA A 22 18.50 14.58 13.66
N PRO A 23 18.17 15.28 12.56
CA PRO A 23 16.87 15.90 12.35
C PRO A 23 15.82 14.83 11.94
N ALA A 24 15.52 13.89 12.83
CA ALA A 24 14.72 12.70 12.51
C ALA A 24 13.21 12.80 12.85
N ALA A 25 12.69 13.93 13.34
CA ALA A 25 11.34 13.95 13.93
C ALA A 25 10.26 14.67 13.09
N ARG A 26 10.57 15.29 11.95
CA ARG A 26 9.61 16.18 11.26
C ARG A 26 8.88 15.57 10.05
N SER A 27 9.21 14.39 9.56
CA SER A 27 8.60 13.81 8.35
C SER A 27 7.36 12.91 8.61
N GLN A 28 7.17 12.44 9.84
CA GLN A 28 6.09 11.49 10.18
C GLN A 28 4.65 12.00 9.98
N PRO A 29 4.27 13.24 10.39
CA PRO A 29 2.87 13.65 10.26
C PRO A 29 2.45 13.84 8.79
N ARG A 30 3.39 14.19 7.91
CA ARG A 30 3.08 14.41 6.49
C ARG A 30 2.80 13.11 5.72
N GLN A 31 3.52 12.04 6.01
CA GLN A 31 3.29 10.74 5.35
C GLN A 31 1.97 10.11 5.80
N ALA A 32 1.67 10.10 7.10
CA ALA A 32 0.39 9.63 7.62
C ALA A 32 -0.79 10.44 7.05
N LEU A 33 -0.65 11.77 6.98
CA LEU A 33 -1.66 12.66 6.41
C LEU A 33 -1.89 12.36 4.92
N ARG A 34 -0.84 12.09 4.17
CA ARG A 34 -0.93 11.72 2.75
C ARG A 34 -1.68 10.40 2.58
N GLN A 35 -1.37 9.36 3.35
CA GLN A 35 -2.04 8.06 3.30
C GLN A 35 -3.54 8.17 3.64
N VAL A 36 -3.88 8.95 4.68
CA VAL A 36 -5.27 9.24 5.01
C VAL A 36 -5.98 9.98 3.87
N PHE A 37 -5.31 10.98 3.28
CA PHE A 37 -5.86 11.71 2.14
C PHE A 37 -6.12 10.80 0.94
N GLU A 38 -5.19 9.91 0.59
CA GLU A 38 -5.34 8.93 -0.49
C GLU A 38 -6.55 8.01 -0.25
N LEU A 39 -6.71 7.52 0.98
CA LEU A 39 -7.84 6.68 1.37
C LEU A 39 -9.17 7.44 1.25
N VAL A 40 -9.20 8.70 1.66
CA VAL A 40 -10.38 9.58 1.51
C VAL A 40 -10.71 9.81 0.03
N VAL A 41 -9.70 10.03 -0.82
CA VAL A 41 -9.90 10.19 -2.27
C VAL A 41 -10.46 8.92 -2.90
N ILE A 42 -9.96 7.74 -2.54
CA ILE A 42 -10.46 6.46 -3.03
C ILE A 42 -11.92 6.26 -2.60
N ALA A 43 -12.24 6.50 -1.33
CA ALA A 43 -13.60 6.38 -0.82
C ALA A 43 -14.56 7.40 -1.46
N ALA A 44 -14.11 8.65 -1.65
CA ALA A 44 -14.89 9.68 -2.33
C ALA A 44 -15.17 9.32 -3.79
N LEU A 45 -14.18 8.76 -4.50
CA LEU A 45 -14.33 8.32 -5.87
C LEU A 45 -15.35 7.18 -5.98
N ALA A 46 -15.27 6.18 -5.09
CA ALA A 46 -16.25 5.10 -5.02
C ALA A 46 -17.65 5.62 -4.70
N ALA A 47 -17.78 6.58 -3.76
CA ALA A 47 -19.06 7.21 -3.43
C ALA A 47 -19.66 7.97 -4.62
N VAL A 48 -18.84 8.68 -5.41
CA VAL A 48 -19.28 9.36 -6.63
C VAL A 48 -19.77 8.36 -7.66
N VAL A 49 -19.06 7.27 -7.91
CA VAL A 49 -19.49 6.22 -8.85
C VAL A 49 -20.81 5.59 -8.39
N HIS A 50 -20.91 5.27 -7.11
CA HIS A 50 -22.15 4.74 -6.52
C HIS A 50 -23.32 5.73 -6.65
N TRP A 51 -23.07 7.02 -6.41
CA TRP A 51 -24.07 8.07 -6.58
C TRP A 51 -24.54 8.19 -8.03
N LEU A 52 -23.64 8.12 -9.02
CA LEU A 52 -23.97 8.12 -10.45
C LEU A 52 -24.88 6.93 -10.80
N TRP A 53 -24.60 5.76 -10.23
CA TRP A 53 -25.41 4.56 -10.40
C TRP A 53 -26.82 4.71 -9.81
N VAL A 54 -26.91 5.08 -8.55
CA VAL A 54 -28.21 5.19 -7.83
C VAL A 54 -29.14 6.24 -8.48
N ASN A 55 -28.58 7.34 -9.02
CA ASN A 55 -29.36 8.37 -9.72
C ASN A 55 -29.67 8.02 -11.18
N GLY A 56 -29.26 6.85 -11.67
CA GLY A 56 -29.53 6.42 -13.05
C GLY A 56 -28.89 7.31 -14.13
N ILE A 57 -27.80 8.05 -13.76
CA ILE A 57 -27.09 8.94 -14.70
C ILE A 57 -26.27 8.12 -15.70
N VAL A 58 -25.75 6.97 -15.25
CA VAL A 58 -24.92 6.05 -16.04
C VAL A 58 -25.55 4.66 -15.95
N ASP A 59 -25.64 3.95 -17.05
CA ASP A 59 -26.13 2.57 -17.11
C ASP A 59 -25.12 1.57 -16.53
N ALA A 60 -25.54 0.33 -16.31
CA ALA A 60 -24.70 -0.71 -15.71
C ALA A 60 -23.40 -0.93 -16.48
N VAL A 61 -23.46 -0.94 -17.82
CA VAL A 61 -22.27 -1.13 -18.66
C VAL A 61 -21.30 0.04 -18.50
N GLY A 62 -21.83 1.28 -18.49
CA GLY A 62 -21.02 2.48 -18.28
C GLY A 62 -20.34 2.49 -16.90
N ILE A 63 -21.05 2.07 -15.84
CA ILE A 63 -20.46 1.93 -14.50
C ILE A 63 -19.35 0.86 -14.49
N CYS A 64 -19.59 -0.31 -15.09
CA CYS A 64 -18.56 -1.35 -15.16
C CYS A 64 -17.30 -0.86 -15.91
N LEU A 65 -17.46 -0.15 -17.02
CA LEU A 65 -16.33 0.42 -17.77
C LEU A 65 -15.60 1.51 -16.95
N LEU A 66 -16.35 2.35 -16.24
CA LEU A 66 -15.79 3.39 -15.37
C LEU A 66 -14.98 2.78 -14.23
N VAL A 67 -15.49 1.73 -13.57
CA VAL A 67 -14.77 1.01 -12.51
C VAL A 67 -13.49 0.38 -13.05
N VAL A 68 -13.51 -0.26 -14.22
CA VAL A 68 -12.30 -0.82 -14.86
C VAL A 68 -11.28 0.29 -15.16
N ALA A 69 -11.70 1.44 -15.68
CA ALA A 69 -10.83 2.56 -15.98
C ALA A 69 -10.18 3.13 -14.70
N ILE A 70 -10.96 3.27 -13.62
CA ILE A 70 -10.49 3.69 -12.30
C ILE A 70 -9.50 2.65 -11.73
N ALA A 71 -9.83 1.36 -11.82
CA ALA A 71 -8.95 0.28 -11.35
C ALA A 71 -7.60 0.29 -12.08
N LEU A 72 -7.60 0.50 -13.40
CA LEU A 72 -6.38 0.65 -14.21
C LEU A 72 -5.54 1.86 -13.75
N ALA A 73 -6.18 3.02 -13.58
CA ALA A 73 -5.50 4.24 -13.14
C ALA A 73 -4.90 4.08 -11.72
N LYS A 74 -5.65 3.46 -10.79
CA LYS A 74 -5.17 3.17 -9.43
C LYS A 74 -4.02 2.17 -9.44
N THR A 75 -4.11 1.11 -10.23
CA THR A 75 -3.02 0.13 -10.36
C THR A 75 -1.74 0.78 -10.86
N ALA A 76 -1.82 1.62 -11.88
CA ALA A 76 -0.66 2.37 -12.38
C ALA A 76 -0.09 3.31 -11.30
N TYR A 77 -0.95 4.02 -10.56
CA TYR A 77 -0.56 4.90 -9.46
C TYR A 77 0.18 4.14 -8.36
N PHE A 78 -0.40 3.06 -7.82
CA PHE A 78 0.22 2.25 -6.76
C PHE A 78 1.52 1.59 -7.22
N LEU A 79 1.60 1.16 -8.48
CA LEU A 79 2.83 0.59 -9.02
C LEU A 79 3.96 1.61 -9.07
N VAL A 80 3.69 2.83 -9.54
CA VAL A 80 4.67 3.93 -9.56
C VAL A 80 5.07 4.32 -8.14
N GLU A 81 4.13 4.41 -7.21
CA GLU A 81 4.39 4.73 -5.81
C GLU A 81 5.28 3.66 -5.15
N ASN A 82 4.97 2.38 -5.32
CA ASN A 82 5.79 1.28 -4.82
C ASN A 82 7.23 1.34 -5.38
N LEU A 83 7.40 1.62 -6.68
CA LEU A 83 8.71 1.81 -7.29
C LEU A 83 9.49 2.99 -6.68
N GLN A 84 8.82 4.12 -6.45
CA GLN A 84 9.44 5.29 -5.83
C GLN A 84 9.87 5.01 -4.38
N HIS A 85 9.07 4.27 -3.61
CA HIS A 85 9.42 3.88 -2.24
C HIS A 85 10.70 3.03 -2.19
N ILE A 86 10.92 2.14 -3.16
CA ILE A 86 12.14 1.32 -3.24
C ILE A 86 13.36 2.20 -3.52
N LEU A 87 13.25 3.08 -4.53
CA LEU A 87 14.37 3.95 -4.90
C LEU A 87 14.76 4.87 -3.74
N LEU A 88 13.81 5.31 -2.92
CA LEU A 88 14.04 6.13 -1.74
C LEU A 88 14.54 5.32 -0.53
N ALA A 89 14.05 4.09 -0.32
CA ALA A 89 14.48 3.23 0.78
C ALA A 89 15.94 2.81 0.65
N THR A 90 16.40 2.59 -0.59
CA THR A 90 17.81 2.28 -0.89
C THR A 90 18.76 3.46 -0.59
N ALA A 91 18.23 4.69 -0.57
CA ALA A 91 19.01 5.91 -0.35
C ALA A 91 19.04 6.39 1.12
N HIS A 92 18.15 5.91 2.00
CA HIS A 92 18.00 6.38 3.37
C HIS A 92 17.84 5.19 4.33
N GLU A 93 18.60 5.18 5.43
CA GLU A 93 18.48 4.19 6.50
C GLU A 93 17.18 4.40 7.30
N ILE A 94 16.06 3.84 6.80
CA ILE A 94 14.77 3.86 7.50
C ILE A 94 14.76 2.70 8.51
N PRO A 95 14.41 2.91 9.80
CA PRO A 95 14.28 1.81 10.76
C PRO A 95 13.26 0.77 10.29
N TYR A 96 13.63 -0.51 10.34
CA TYR A 96 12.84 -1.66 9.82
C TYR A 96 11.38 -1.68 10.26
N HIS A 97 11.10 -1.42 11.54
CA HIS A 97 9.73 -1.40 12.07
C HIS A 97 8.84 -0.32 11.43
N ARG A 98 9.43 0.81 11.02
CA ARG A 98 8.71 1.88 10.30
C ARG A 98 8.41 1.49 8.86
N PHE A 99 9.38 0.91 8.19
CA PHE A 99 9.20 0.39 6.83
C PHE A 99 8.08 -0.65 6.79
N LEU A 100 8.09 -1.63 7.71
CA LEU A 100 7.05 -2.65 7.79
C LEU A 100 5.65 -2.07 8.07
N GLY A 101 5.56 -1.05 8.93
CA GLY A 101 4.31 -0.33 9.20
C GLY A 101 3.78 0.38 7.96
N LEU A 102 4.62 1.08 7.22
CA LEU A 102 4.24 1.76 5.97
C LEU A 102 3.75 0.77 4.90
N MET A 103 4.44 -0.34 4.74
CA MET A 103 4.04 -1.40 3.81
C MET A 103 2.71 -2.03 4.21
N GLY A 104 2.48 -2.29 5.50
CA GLY A 104 1.19 -2.79 6.00
C GLY A 104 0.03 -1.85 5.70
N VAL A 105 0.22 -0.54 5.87
CA VAL A 105 -0.80 0.46 5.53
C VAL A 105 -1.05 0.49 4.02
N ASN A 106 0.00 0.46 3.19
CA ASN A 106 -0.13 0.42 1.75
C ASN A 106 -0.91 -0.82 1.27
N MET A 107 -0.59 -2.00 1.82
CA MET A 107 -1.33 -3.24 1.54
C MET A 107 -2.81 -3.11 1.91
N ALA A 108 -3.11 -2.55 3.07
CA ALA A 108 -4.50 -2.33 3.51
C ALA A 108 -5.24 -1.34 2.59
N GLN A 109 -4.57 -0.28 2.11
CA GLN A 109 -5.14 0.66 1.15
C GLN A 109 -5.46 -0.01 -0.19
N ILE A 110 -4.53 -0.80 -0.74
CA ILE A 110 -4.74 -1.54 -1.99
C ILE A 110 -5.95 -2.46 -1.83
N THR A 111 -5.96 -3.31 -0.80
CA THR A 111 -7.04 -4.28 -0.54
C THR A 111 -8.39 -3.58 -0.38
N LEU A 112 -8.48 -2.51 0.41
CA LEU A 112 -9.71 -1.77 0.60
C LEU A 112 -10.18 -1.08 -0.70
N SER A 113 -9.25 -0.57 -1.49
CA SER A 113 -9.52 0.07 -2.77
C SER A 113 -10.13 -0.90 -3.79
N PHE A 114 -9.60 -2.12 -3.89
CA PHE A 114 -10.15 -3.15 -4.78
C PHE A 114 -11.46 -3.75 -4.25
N ALA A 115 -11.60 -3.88 -2.93
CA ALA A 115 -12.87 -4.27 -2.32
C ALA A 115 -14.03 -3.33 -2.72
N LEU A 116 -13.77 -2.02 -2.77
CA LEU A 116 -14.74 -1.03 -3.26
C LEU A 116 -15.06 -1.22 -4.75
N ASP A 117 -14.06 -1.51 -5.59
CA ASP A 117 -14.29 -1.78 -7.01
C ASP A 117 -15.14 -3.04 -7.21
N PHE A 118 -14.88 -4.12 -6.48
CA PHE A 118 -15.66 -5.35 -6.54
C PHE A 118 -17.09 -5.13 -6.08
N TRP A 119 -17.27 -4.38 -4.99
CA TRP A 119 -18.59 -4.01 -4.51
C TRP A 119 -19.38 -3.18 -5.52
N LEU A 120 -18.75 -2.19 -6.16
CA LEU A 120 -19.39 -1.39 -7.21
C LEU A 120 -19.79 -2.23 -8.44
N LEU A 121 -18.94 -3.18 -8.85
CA LEU A 121 -19.26 -4.09 -9.97
C LEU A 121 -20.46 -4.97 -9.65
N GLU A 122 -20.52 -5.56 -8.44
CA GLU A 122 -21.64 -6.40 -8.03
C GLU A 122 -22.93 -5.61 -7.85
N MET A 123 -22.85 -4.34 -7.37
CA MET A 123 -24.02 -3.47 -7.28
C MET A 123 -24.55 -3.05 -8.64
N ALA A 124 -23.68 -2.78 -9.62
CA ALA A 124 -24.07 -2.35 -10.96
C ALA A 124 -24.57 -3.51 -11.84
N ASP A 125 -23.97 -4.67 -11.71
CA ASP A 125 -24.31 -5.89 -12.46
C ASP A 125 -24.32 -7.09 -11.51
N PRO A 126 -25.47 -7.35 -10.83
CA PRO A 126 -25.64 -8.47 -9.92
C PRO A 126 -25.34 -9.80 -10.62
N GLY A 127 -24.41 -10.59 -10.03
CA GLY A 127 -23.85 -11.79 -10.63
C GLY A 127 -22.52 -11.56 -11.33
N SER A 128 -21.90 -10.38 -11.18
CA SER A 128 -20.50 -10.14 -11.53
C SER A 128 -19.57 -11.12 -10.83
N PHE A 129 -19.97 -11.57 -9.66
CA PHE A 129 -19.28 -12.61 -8.88
C PHE A 129 -20.25 -13.73 -8.50
N SER A 130 -19.79 -14.98 -8.58
CA SER A 130 -20.50 -16.12 -7.96
C SER A 130 -20.08 -16.27 -6.49
N GLY A 131 -20.91 -16.95 -5.70
CA GLY A 131 -20.64 -17.22 -4.28
C GLY A 131 -21.31 -16.25 -3.31
N PHE A 132 -21.90 -15.15 -3.75
CA PHE A 132 -22.75 -14.31 -2.92
C PHE A 132 -24.12 -14.95 -2.70
N ALA A 133 -24.59 -14.96 -1.44
CA ALA A 133 -25.93 -15.40 -1.16
C ALA A 133 -26.96 -14.36 -1.63
N ALA A 134 -28.05 -14.79 -2.21
CA ALA A 134 -29.11 -13.90 -2.67
C ALA A 134 -29.75 -13.13 -1.49
N GLY A 135 -30.04 -11.85 -1.71
CA GLY A 135 -30.77 -11.01 -0.73
C GLY A 135 -29.93 -10.54 0.47
N LEU A 136 -28.61 -10.55 0.38
CA LEU A 136 -27.74 -9.99 1.39
C LEU A 136 -27.90 -8.46 1.50
N ALA A 137 -27.78 -7.94 2.72
CA ALA A 137 -27.65 -6.51 2.94
C ALA A 137 -26.35 -5.98 2.31
N GLU A 138 -26.36 -4.76 1.78
CA GLU A 138 -25.21 -4.15 1.08
C GLU A 138 -23.90 -4.20 1.90
N GLY A 139 -23.97 -3.97 3.21
CA GLY A 139 -22.81 -4.06 4.09
C GLY A 139 -22.21 -5.47 4.18
N ARG A 140 -23.02 -6.51 4.00
CA ARG A 140 -22.54 -7.88 3.95
C ARG A 140 -21.85 -8.16 2.62
N VAL A 141 -22.44 -7.72 1.52
CA VAL A 141 -21.80 -7.81 0.19
C VAL A 141 -20.47 -7.11 0.15
N PHE A 142 -20.37 -5.91 0.75
CA PHE A 142 -19.11 -5.19 0.88
C PHE A 142 -18.05 -5.99 1.68
N PHE A 143 -18.46 -6.59 2.80
CA PHE A 143 -17.55 -7.41 3.60
C PHE A 143 -17.05 -8.64 2.81
N ASP A 144 -17.92 -9.29 2.05
CA ASP A 144 -17.56 -10.44 1.23
C ASP A 144 -16.62 -10.02 0.07
N CYS A 145 -16.82 -8.82 -0.53
CA CYS A 145 -15.89 -8.22 -1.48
C CYS A 145 -14.53 -7.90 -0.85
N PHE A 146 -14.54 -7.37 0.38
CA PHE A 146 -13.30 -7.12 1.13
C PHE A 146 -12.55 -8.41 1.45
N TYR A 147 -13.26 -9.44 1.90
CA TYR A 147 -12.69 -10.77 2.12
C TYR A 147 -12.08 -11.35 0.84
N TYR A 148 -12.78 -11.23 -0.29
CA TYR A 148 -12.30 -11.66 -1.59
C TYR A 148 -11.00 -10.92 -2.00
N SER A 149 -10.94 -9.60 -1.83
CA SER A 149 -9.74 -8.80 -2.08
C SER A 149 -8.56 -9.25 -1.20
N VAL A 150 -8.78 -9.49 0.10
CA VAL A 150 -7.74 -10.03 1.00
C VAL A 150 -7.20 -11.37 0.51
N LEU A 151 -8.07 -12.27 0.05
CA LEU A 151 -7.66 -13.57 -0.47
C LEU A 151 -6.84 -13.46 -1.74
N ASN A 152 -7.24 -12.57 -2.67
CA ASN A 152 -6.49 -12.31 -3.91
C ASN A 152 -5.12 -11.71 -3.61
N PHE A 153 -5.07 -10.71 -2.73
CA PHE A 153 -3.82 -10.04 -2.35
C PHE A 153 -2.84 -11.01 -1.68
N SER A 154 -3.34 -11.94 -0.87
CA SER A 154 -2.53 -12.96 -0.20
C SER A 154 -2.20 -14.19 -1.06
N PHE A 155 -2.63 -14.23 -2.32
CA PHE A 155 -2.52 -15.36 -3.26
C PHE A 155 -3.21 -16.65 -2.77
N PHE A 156 -4.08 -16.55 -1.80
CA PHE A 156 -4.84 -17.71 -1.33
C PHE A 156 -5.91 -18.18 -2.32
N GLY A 157 -6.43 -17.33 -3.21
CA GLY A 157 -7.17 -17.59 -4.45
C GLY A 157 -8.30 -18.66 -4.48
N PHE A 158 -8.39 -19.47 -3.47
CA PHE A 158 -9.34 -20.57 -3.35
C PHE A 158 -10.56 -20.14 -2.51
N GLY A 159 -11.29 -19.15 -3.04
CA GLY A 159 -12.49 -18.66 -2.40
C GLY A 159 -13.75 -19.27 -3.00
N GLU A 160 -14.83 -19.23 -2.25
CA GLU A 160 -16.18 -19.49 -2.76
C GLU A 160 -16.63 -18.41 -3.74
N ILE A 161 -15.99 -17.23 -3.72
CA ILE A 161 -16.28 -16.07 -4.56
C ILE A 161 -15.38 -16.12 -5.80
N MET A 162 -16.01 -16.07 -7.00
CA MET A 162 -15.28 -16.11 -8.27
C MET A 162 -15.84 -15.06 -9.24
N PRO A 163 -14.98 -14.32 -9.98
CA PRO A 163 -15.42 -13.35 -10.97
C PRO A 163 -16.05 -14.05 -12.18
N GLN A 164 -17.25 -13.64 -12.58
CA GLN A 164 -18.00 -14.21 -13.69
C GLN A 164 -17.93 -13.34 -14.94
N THR A 165 -18.10 -12.02 -14.78
CA THR A 165 -18.10 -11.06 -15.90
C THR A 165 -16.68 -10.64 -16.30
N MET A 166 -16.53 -10.14 -17.54
CA MET A 166 -15.23 -9.65 -18.02
C MET A 166 -14.69 -8.47 -17.20
N PRO A 167 -15.50 -7.44 -16.82
CA PRO A 167 -15.03 -6.38 -15.94
C PRO A 167 -14.49 -6.91 -14.60
N ALA A 168 -15.22 -7.84 -13.95
CA ALA A 168 -14.80 -8.44 -12.69
C ALA A 168 -13.47 -9.20 -12.84
N LYS A 169 -13.30 -9.98 -13.92
CA LYS A 169 -12.05 -10.70 -14.20
C LYS A 169 -10.88 -9.75 -14.44
N ILE A 170 -11.09 -8.65 -15.16
CA ILE A 170 -10.03 -7.66 -15.43
C ILE A 170 -9.60 -7.01 -14.12
N VAL A 171 -10.54 -6.54 -13.28
CA VAL A 171 -10.21 -5.88 -12.00
C VAL A 171 -9.51 -6.86 -11.04
N THR A 172 -9.96 -8.12 -10.98
CA THR A 172 -9.28 -9.18 -10.21
C THR A 172 -7.84 -9.40 -10.69
N LEU A 173 -7.63 -9.47 -12.02
CA LEU A 173 -6.29 -9.63 -12.58
C LEU A 173 -5.38 -8.44 -12.24
N LEU A 174 -5.90 -7.22 -12.29
CA LEU A 174 -5.15 -6.01 -11.91
C LEU A 174 -4.72 -6.05 -10.45
N GLU A 175 -5.61 -6.47 -9.55
CA GLU A 175 -5.26 -6.64 -8.12
C GLU A 175 -4.16 -7.68 -7.93
N VAL A 176 -4.30 -8.87 -8.52
CA VAL A 176 -3.32 -9.96 -8.40
C VAL A 176 -1.94 -9.53 -8.93
N VAL A 177 -1.91 -8.85 -10.08
CA VAL A 177 -0.66 -8.32 -10.65
C VAL A 177 -0.03 -7.28 -9.71
N LEU A 178 -0.83 -6.34 -9.18
CA LEU A 178 -0.34 -5.34 -8.24
C LEU A 178 0.16 -5.96 -6.93
N ALA A 179 -0.57 -6.95 -6.40
CA ALA A 179 -0.16 -7.71 -5.21
C ALA A 179 1.18 -8.41 -5.43
N PHE A 180 1.35 -9.06 -6.59
CA PHE A 180 2.59 -9.74 -6.96
C PHE A 180 3.79 -8.77 -6.96
N PHE A 181 3.65 -7.62 -7.62
CA PHE A 181 4.71 -6.60 -7.59
C PHE A 181 4.97 -6.06 -6.18
N THR A 182 3.91 -5.78 -5.41
CA THR A 182 4.05 -5.28 -4.03
C THR A 182 4.82 -6.26 -3.15
N VAL A 183 4.54 -7.57 -3.25
CA VAL A 183 5.25 -8.61 -2.49
C VAL A 183 6.70 -8.77 -2.94
N ILE A 184 6.97 -8.75 -4.26
CA ILE A 184 8.36 -8.80 -4.78
C ILE A 184 9.16 -7.61 -4.25
N PHE A 185 8.57 -6.42 -4.25
CA PHE A 185 9.21 -5.22 -3.77
C PHE A 185 9.53 -5.30 -2.28
N LEU A 186 8.57 -5.77 -1.47
CA LEU A 186 8.77 -6.00 -0.05
C LEU A 186 9.95 -6.98 0.22
N LEU A 187 10.02 -8.08 -0.54
CA LEU A 187 11.10 -9.07 -0.39
C LEU A 187 12.46 -8.50 -0.82
N SER A 188 12.50 -7.71 -1.90
CA SER A 188 13.74 -7.07 -2.38
C SER A 188 14.33 -6.13 -1.33
N ASP A 189 13.48 -5.30 -0.71
CA ASP A 189 13.90 -4.38 0.35
C ASP A 189 14.36 -5.10 1.61
N PHE A 190 13.69 -6.21 1.97
CA PHE A 190 14.11 -7.05 3.09
C PHE A 190 15.50 -7.66 2.89
N ILE A 191 15.82 -8.13 1.67
CA ILE A 191 17.13 -8.69 1.33
C ILE A 191 18.22 -7.62 1.39
N SER A 192 17.95 -6.43 0.86
CA SER A 192 18.86 -5.29 0.90
C SER A 192 19.21 -4.87 2.32
N LEU A 193 18.19 -4.76 3.19
CA LEU A 193 18.38 -4.42 4.61
C LEU A 193 19.19 -5.47 5.37
N LYS A 194 18.92 -6.77 5.14
CA LYS A 194 19.68 -7.86 5.76
C LYS A 194 21.16 -7.82 5.39
N ASN A 195 21.49 -7.46 4.16
CA ASN A 195 22.89 -7.35 3.72
C ASN A 195 23.60 -6.15 4.38
N SER A 196 22.92 -5.03 4.57
CA SER A 196 23.43 -3.86 5.30
C SER A 196 23.76 -4.19 6.75
N LEU A 197 22.93 -4.99 7.44
CA LEU A 197 23.15 -5.41 8.83
C LEU A 197 24.27 -6.46 9.00
N ARG A 198 24.68 -7.16 7.94
CA ARG A 198 25.78 -8.14 7.99
C ARG A 198 27.13 -7.58 7.59
N GLY A 199 27.17 -6.43 6.93
CA GLY A 199 28.39 -5.79 6.45
C GLY A 199 28.98 -4.74 7.39
N GLY A 200 28.36 -4.48 8.54
CA GLY A 200 28.89 -3.67 9.64
C GLY A 200 29.30 -4.55 10.81
#